data_e69596761558677a6204176ff761ac58
#
_entry.id   e69596761558677a6204176ff761ac58
#
_cell.length_a   1.000
_cell.length_b   1.000
_cell.length_c   1.000
_cell.angle_alpha   90.00
_cell.angle_beta   90.00
_cell.angle_gamma   90.00
#
_symmetry.space_group_name_H-M   'P 1'
#
loop_
_entity.id
_entity.type
_entity.pdbx_description
1 polymer ?
#
loop_
_entity_poly.entity_id
_entity_poly.type
_entity_poly.pdbx_seq_one_letter_code
_entity_poly.pdbx_strand_id
1 'polypeptide(L)'
;MRIKKYMFFIVILIGSLIGSANMKEVKAEDSESIEDIVELSLLYSGSDVTWVAAIETLCDEFMAQNPNIIINTENSGEANCENELKVKEALDEFPDIFELENVDAFADAGKLGAIDAEVSNMVTNVIVINKKSYGLPIYATTNGVIYNKNIFKKYDLKYRILMKNLFRFVIR
;
A
#
# COMPACT_ATOMS: atom_id res chain seq x y z
N MET A 1 -23.88 -10.16 -25.72
CA MET A 1 -22.93 -11.26 -25.86
C MET A 1 -23.17 -12.09 -27.11
N ARG A 2 -23.16 -11.46 -28.31
CA ARG A 2 -23.36 -12.15 -29.60
C ARG A 2 -22.48 -11.67 -30.76
N ILE A 3 -21.58 -10.71 -30.53
CA ILE A 3 -20.76 -10.09 -31.60
C ILE A 3 -19.35 -10.73 -31.72
N LYS A 4 -18.85 -11.39 -30.70
CA LYS A 4 -17.50 -12.03 -30.71
C LYS A 4 -17.39 -13.32 -31.54
N LYS A 5 -18.50 -13.90 -31.98
CA LYS A 5 -18.52 -15.20 -32.70
C LYS A 5 -18.35 -15.09 -34.20
N TYR A 6 -18.57 -13.91 -34.77
CA TYR A 6 -18.48 -13.71 -36.23
C TYR A 6 -17.14 -13.16 -36.72
N MET A 7 -16.31 -12.61 -35.83
CA MET A 7 -14.99 -12.08 -36.20
C MET A 7 -13.94 -13.18 -36.36
N PHE A 8 -14.18 -14.37 -35.81
CA PHE A 8 -13.26 -15.52 -35.92
C PHE A 8 -13.43 -16.29 -37.26
N PHE A 9 -14.57 -16.13 -37.95
CA PHE A 9 -14.84 -16.83 -39.21
C PHE A 9 -14.36 -16.10 -40.47
N ILE A 10 -14.10 -14.79 -40.39
CA ILE A 10 -13.65 -13.97 -41.54
C ILE A 10 -12.15 -14.12 -41.79
N VAL A 11 -11.37 -14.47 -40.80
CA VAL A 11 -9.90 -14.65 -40.95
C VAL A 11 -9.54 -15.97 -41.63
N ILE A 12 -10.41 -16.96 -41.63
CA ILE A 12 -10.13 -18.30 -42.23
C ILE A 12 -10.41 -18.35 -43.73
N LEU A 13 -11.14 -17.39 -44.31
CA LEU A 13 -11.56 -17.47 -45.73
C LEU A 13 -10.65 -16.71 -46.69
N ILE A 14 -9.59 -16.03 -46.24
CA ILE A 14 -8.65 -15.29 -47.11
C ILE A 14 -7.33 -16.03 -47.31
N GLY A 15 -7.11 -17.15 -46.60
CA GLY A 15 -5.84 -17.89 -46.62
C GLY A 15 -5.65 -18.96 -47.72
N SER A 16 -6.59 -19.15 -48.67
CA SER A 16 -6.56 -20.28 -49.60
C SER A 16 -6.18 -19.97 -51.06
N LEU A 17 -5.62 -18.80 -51.35
CA LEU A 17 -5.30 -18.40 -52.72
C LEU A 17 -3.93 -17.70 -52.85
N ILE A 18 -2.85 -18.24 -52.29
CA ILE A 18 -1.50 -17.91 -52.79
C ILE A 18 -0.61 -19.18 -52.68
N GLY A 19 -0.06 -19.53 -53.81
CA GLY A 19 0.64 -20.75 -54.08
C GLY A 19 1.93 -21.01 -53.32
N SER A 20 2.31 -22.25 -53.37
CA SER A 20 3.52 -22.85 -52.91
C SER A 20 4.80 -22.05 -53.19
N ALA A 21 5.36 -21.47 -52.15
CA ALA A 21 6.75 -21.03 -52.10
C ALA A 21 7.32 -21.41 -50.73
N ASN A 22 8.43 -22.12 -50.74
CA ASN A 22 9.24 -22.61 -49.63
C ASN A 22 9.12 -21.81 -48.35
N MET A 23 8.31 -22.23 -47.42
CA MET A 23 8.38 -21.78 -46.05
C MET A 23 9.46 -22.55 -45.34
N LYS A 24 10.63 -21.92 -45.13
CA LYS A 24 11.51 -22.27 -44.04
C LYS A 24 10.69 -22.24 -42.75
N GLU A 25 10.73 -23.36 -42.05
CA GLU A 25 10.19 -23.49 -40.70
C GLU A 25 10.78 -22.40 -39.80
N VAL A 26 10.02 -21.30 -39.62
CA VAL A 26 10.31 -20.33 -38.56
C VAL A 26 9.92 -21.04 -37.28
N LYS A 27 10.90 -21.51 -36.51
CA LYS A 27 10.73 -21.90 -35.13
C LYS A 27 9.94 -20.76 -34.48
N ALA A 28 8.79 -21.06 -33.90
CA ALA A 28 8.12 -20.18 -32.99
C ALA A 28 9.09 -19.93 -31.83
N GLU A 29 9.73 -18.78 -31.84
CA GLU A 29 10.42 -18.24 -30.68
C GLU A 29 9.37 -18.00 -29.61
N ASP A 30 9.69 -18.47 -28.44
CA ASP A 30 9.06 -18.30 -27.14
C ASP A 30 7.82 -17.40 -27.15
N SER A 31 6.66 -17.99 -26.93
CA SER A 31 5.53 -17.25 -26.39
C SER A 31 5.98 -16.70 -25.04
N GLU A 32 6.44 -15.44 -24.99
CA GLU A 32 6.46 -14.69 -23.76
C GLU A 32 5.10 -14.93 -23.12
N SER A 33 5.12 -15.58 -21.97
CA SER A 33 3.93 -15.74 -21.14
C SER A 33 3.46 -14.31 -20.87
N ILE A 34 2.31 -13.95 -21.44
CA ILE A 34 1.63 -12.72 -21.05
C ILE A 34 1.32 -12.91 -19.57
N GLU A 35 2.17 -12.35 -18.71
CA GLU A 35 1.87 -12.32 -17.28
C GLU A 35 0.57 -11.57 -17.11
N ASP A 36 -0.40 -12.17 -16.41
CA ASP A 36 -1.69 -11.55 -16.16
C ASP A 36 -1.46 -10.24 -15.41
N ILE A 37 -2.06 -9.15 -15.89
CA ILE A 37 -2.01 -7.86 -15.22
C ILE A 37 -2.80 -7.97 -13.92
N VAL A 38 -2.16 -7.62 -12.82
CA VAL A 38 -2.77 -7.54 -11.48
C VAL A 38 -3.03 -6.07 -11.16
N GLU A 39 -4.27 -5.74 -10.90
CA GLU A 39 -4.67 -4.41 -10.43
C GLU A 39 -4.86 -4.45 -8.92
N LEU A 40 -4.22 -3.52 -8.20
CA LEU A 40 -4.33 -3.34 -6.76
C LEU A 40 -4.86 -1.94 -6.46
N SER A 41 -5.71 -1.85 -5.46
CA SER A 41 -6.23 -0.59 -4.93
C SER A 41 -5.53 -0.22 -3.62
N LEU A 42 -5.05 1.04 -3.51
CA LEU A 42 -4.41 1.57 -2.31
C LEU A 42 -5.16 2.80 -1.81
N LEU A 43 -5.72 2.71 -0.60
CA LEU A 43 -6.33 3.83 0.10
C LEU A 43 -5.39 4.35 1.20
N TYR A 44 -5.05 5.64 1.16
CA TYR A 44 -4.21 6.31 2.16
C TYR A 44 -4.78 7.67 2.55
N SER A 45 -4.25 8.27 3.61
CA SER A 45 -4.66 9.61 4.07
C SER A 45 -3.49 10.58 4.06
N GLY A 46 -3.78 11.86 3.86
CA GLY A 46 -2.82 12.93 3.99
C GLY A 46 -3.18 14.18 3.18
N SER A 47 -2.98 15.34 3.79
CA SER A 47 -3.11 16.65 3.16
C SER A 47 -1.75 17.32 2.89
N ASP A 48 -0.67 16.77 3.45
CA ASP A 48 0.69 17.26 3.18
C ASP A 48 1.13 16.86 1.76
N VAL A 49 1.43 17.86 0.94
CA VAL A 49 1.80 17.68 -0.47
C VAL A 49 3.05 16.80 -0.62
N THR A 50 4.00 16.91 0.32
CA THR A 50 5.24 16.13 0.29
C THR A 50 4.96 14.66 0.58
N TRP A 51 4.06 14.39 1.53
CA TRP A 51 3.62 13.04 1.87
C TRP A 51 2.89 12.37 0.70
N VAL A 52 1.91 13.08 0.12
CA VAL A 52 1.16 12.58 -1.05
C VAL A 52 2.11 12.26 -2.20
N ALA A 53 3.00 13.19 -2.56
CA ALA A 53 3.98 12.98 -3.62
C ALA A 53 4.94 11.81 -3.34
N ALA A 54 5.29 11.56 -2.07
CA ALA A 54 6.14 10.44 -1.69
C ALA A 54 5.44 9.10 -1.92
N ILE A 55 4.18 8.96 -1.53
CA ILE A 55 3.39 7.74 -1.76
C ILE A 55 3.22 7.47 -3.26
N GLU A 56 2.83 8.49 -4.02
CA GLU A 56 2.67 8.36 -5.48
C GLU A 56 3.98 7.95 -6.16
N THR A 57 5.10 8.60 -5.78
CA THR A 57 6.42 8.24 -6.31
C THR A 57 6.80 6.79 -6.00
N LEU A 58 6.54 6.32 -4.78
CA LEU A 58 6.83 4.93 -4.40
C LEU A 58 5.98 3.93 -5.20
N CYS A 59 4.72 4.24 -5.45
CA CYS A 59 3.85 3.42 -6.29
C CYS A 59 4.34 3.38 -7.73
N ASP A 60 4.72 4.53 -8.30
CA ASP A 60 5.26 4.64 -9.66
C ASP A 60 6.57 3.85 -9.81
N GLU A 61 7.49 3.98 -8.84
CA GLU A 61 8.75 3.23 -8.85
C GLU A 61 8.53 1.72 -8.72
N PHE A 62 7.55 1.30 -7.92
CA PHE A 62 7.19 -0.11 -7.79
C PHE A 62 6.59 -0.66 -9.09
N MET A 63 5.64 0.05 -9.71
CA MET A 63 5.04 -0.33 -11.00
C MET A 63 6.08 -0.37 -12.11
N ALA A 64 7.06 0.55 -12.12
CA ALA A 64 8.16 0.54 -13.09
C ALA A 64 9.05 -0.72 -12.98
N GLN A 65 9.19 -1.28 -11.77
CA GLN A 65 9.94 -2.52 -11.52
C GLN A 65 9.08 -3.78 -11.70
N ASN A 66 7.76 -3.65 -11.69
CA ASN A 66 6.79 -4.74 -11.79
C ASN A 66 5.72 -4.39 -12.84
N PRO A 67 6.03 -4.47 -14.13
CA PRO A 67 5.17 -3.96 -15.21
C PRO A 67 3.84 -4.70 -15.36
N ASN A 68 3.69 -5.85 -14.73
CA ASN A 68 2.45 -6.62 -14.65
C ASN A 68 1.56 -6.22 -13.46
N ILE A 69 1.98 -5.24 -12.63
CA ILE A 69 1.20 -4.76 -11.50
C ILE A 69 0.81 -3.30 -11.73
N ILE A 70 -0.47 -2.99 -11.54
CA ILE A 70 -1.00 -1.63 -11.57
C ILE A 70 -1.52 -1.31 -10.16
N ILE A 71 -1.08 -0.18 -9.57
CA ILE A 71 -1.56 0.30 -8.29
C ILE A 71 -2.43 1.53 -8.53
N ASN A 72 -3.72 1.43 -8.22
CA ASN A 72 -4.68 2.51 -8.25
C ASN A 72 -4.72 3.18 -6.87
N THR A 73 -4.17 4.38 -6.75
CA THR A 73 -4.10 5.12 -5.50
C THR A 73 -5.33 6.00 -5.28
N GLU A 74 -5.83 6.04 -4.05
CA GLU A 74 -6.89 6.93 -3.61
C GLU A 74 -6.50 7.60 -2.29
N ASN A 75 -6.60 8.92 -2.24
CA ASN A 75 -6.28 9.72 -1.06
C ASN A 75 -7.55 10.25 -0.40
N SER A 76 -7.82 9.86 0.83
CA SER A 76 -8.96 10.36 1.63
C SER A 76 -8.76 11.79 2.17
N GLY A 77 -7.61 12.42 1.89
CA GLY A 77 -7.28 13.77 2.36
C GLY A 77 -7.04 13.81 3.87
N GLU A 78 -7.70 14.75 4.55
CA GLU A 78 -7.64 14.86 6.01
C GLU A 78 -8.64 13.92 6.72
N ALA A 79 -9.50 13.24 5.95
CA ALA A 79 -10.44 12.29 6.50
C ALA A 79 -9.70 11.03 6.96
N ASN A 80 -10.20 10.44 8.05
CA ASN A 80 -9.69 9.15 8.51
C ASN A 80 -10.09 8.06 7.52
N CYS A 81 -9.11 7.29 7.02
CA CYS A 81 -9.35 6.16 6.13
C CYS A 81 -10.39 5.17 6.66
N GLU A 82 -10.50 5.00 7.98
CA GLU A 82 -11.47 4.08 8.58
C GLU A 82 -12.93 4.42 8.26
N ASN A 83 -13.26 5.69 8.08
CA ASN A 83 -14.60 6.09 7.67
C ASN A 83 -14.86 5.78 6.20
N GLU A 84 -13.88 6.02 5.36
CA GLU A 84 -13.90 5.66 3.94
C GLU A 84 -14.04 4.15 3.76
N LEU A 85 -13.27 3.35 4.50
CA LEU A 85 -13.33 1.89 4.48
C LEU A 85 -14.72 1.35 4.79
N LYS A 86 -15.48 1.98 5.72
CA LYS A 86 -16.86 1.58 6.03
C LYS A 86 -17.80 1.82 4.85
N VAL A 87 -17.59 2.92 4.12
CA VAL A 87 -18.40 3.24 2.93
C VAL A 87 -18.06 2.25 1.82
N LYS A 88 -16.80 2.02 1.55
CA LYS A 88 -16.33 1.09 0.52
C LYS A 88 -16.76 -0.36 0.83
N GLU A 89 -16.74 -0.75 2.08
CA GLU A 89 -17.27 -2.05 2.51
C GLU A 89 -18.77 -2.21 2.19
N ALA A 90 -19.55 -1.16 2.42
CA ALA A 90 -20.98 -1.18 2.13
C ALA A 90 -21.27 -1.26 0.62
N LEU A 91 -20.33 -0.84 -0.22
CA LEU A 91 -20.40 -0.87 -1.68
C LEU A 91 -19.76 -2.13 -2.29
N ASP A 92 -19.17 -3.01 -1.50
CA ASP A 92 -18.38 -4.16 -1.95
C ASP A 92 -17.13 -3.74 -2.76
N GLU A 93 -16.54 -2.58 -2.40
CA GLU A 93 -15.38 -1.96 -3.03
C GLU A 93 -14.20 -1.83 -2.05
N PHE A 94 -14.03 -2.80 -1.15
CA PHE A 94 -12.99 -2.75 -0.13
C PHE A 94 -11.60 -2.78 -0.78
N PRO A 95 -10.67 -1.85 -0.43
CA PRO A 95 -9.36 -1.78 -1.07
C PRO A 95 -8.45 -2.95 -0.65
N ASP A 96 -7.49 -3.28 -1.53
CA ASP A 96 -6.52 -4.35 -1.28
C ASP A 96 -5.47 -3.93 -0.25
N ILE A 97 -5.07 -2.65 -0.28
CA ILE A 97 -4.07 -2.06 0.62
C ILE A 97 -4.66 -0.76 1.18
N PHE A 98 -4.51 -0.55 2.47
CA PHE A 98 -5.05 0.66 3.09
C PHE A 98 -4.31 1.06 4.36
N GLU A 99 -4.32 2.37 4.64
CA GLU A 99 -3.83 2.92 5.89
C GLU A 99 -4.87 2.74 7.00
N LEU A 100 -4.40 2.37 8.19
CA LEU A 100 -5.26 2.06 9.31
C LEU A 100 -4.60 2.48 10.63
N GLU A 101 -5.37 3.16 11.50
CA GLU A 101 -4.94 3.50 12.85
C GLU A 101 -5.29 2.41 13.86
N ASN A 102 -6.51 1.86 13.77
CA ASN A 102 -7.03 0.86 14.71
C ASN A 102 -6.97 -0.56 14.11
N VAL A 103 -5.77 -1.12 14.06
CA VAL A 103 -5.53 -2.45 13.47
C VAL A 103 -6.24 -3.56 14.24
N ASP A 104 -6.33 -3.45 15.58
CA ASP A 104 -6.94 -4.49 16.44
C ASP A 104 -8.39 -4.79 16.04
N ALA A 105 -9.20 -3.74 15.86
CA ALA A 105 -10.61 -3.89 15.53
C ALA A 105 -10.84 -4.59 14.17
N PHE A 106 -10.01 -4.27 13.18
CA PHE A 106 -10.10 -4.87 11.85
C PHE A 106 -9.56 -6.30 11.80
N ALA A 107 -8.50 -6.60 12.58
CA ALA A 107 -7.97 -7.94 12.72
C ALA A 107 -8.98 -8.87 13.43
N ASP A 108 -9.60 -8.41 14.51
CA ASP A 108 -10.61 -9.17 15.26
C ASP A 108 -11.87 -9.41 14.41
N ALA A 109 -12.22 -8.48 13.54
CA ALA A 109 -13.29 -8.63 12.56
C ALA A 109 -12.93 -9.54 11.38
N GLY A 110 -11.69 -10.04 11.30
CA GLY A 110 -11.22 -10.91 10.22
C GLY A 110 -11.07 -10.23 8.86
N LYS A 111 -10.92 -8.89 8.85
CA LYS A 111 -10.82 -8.08 7.64
C LYS A 111 -9.38 -7.86 7.16
N LEU A 112 -8.40 -8.32 7.92
CA LEU A 112 -6.99 -8.18 7.58
C LEU A 112 -6.38 -9.54 7.25
N GLY A 113 -5.60 -9.57 6.16
CA GLY A 113 -4.69 -10.66 5.86
C GLY A 113 -3.49 -10.64 6.82
N ALA A 114 -3.06 -11.80 7.27
CA ALA A 114 -1.81 -11.89 8.02
C ALA A 114 -0.62 -11.67 7.08
N ILE A 115 0.35 -10.89 7.56
CA ILE A 115 1.60 -10.61 6.83
C ILE A 115 2.58 -11.73 7.09
N ASP A 116 3.25 -12.19 6.04
CA ASP A 116 4.25 -13.25 6.13
C ASP A 116 5.42 -12.87 7.04
N ALA A 117 6.00 -13.89 7.70
CA ALA A 117 7.09 -13.68 8.63
C ALA A 117 8.34 -13.09 7.95
N GLU A 118 8.58 -13.42 6.69
CA GLU A 118 9.69 -12.86 5.91
C GLU A 118 9.56 -11.33 5.80
N VAL A 119 8.41 -10.85 5.38
CA VAL A 119 8.13 -9.41 5.24
C VAL A 119 8.11 -8.73 6.61
N SER A 120 7.46 -9.32 7.62
CA SER A 120 7.39 -8.74 8.95
C SER A 120 8.74 -8.63 9.66
N ASN A 121 9.72 -9.48 9.33
CA ASN A 121 11.08 -9.41 9.85
C ASN A 121 11.95 -8.32 9.20
N MET A 122 11.53 -7.77 8.06
CA MET A 122 12.24 -6.68 7.38
C MET A 122 11.99 -5.31 8.01
N VAL A 123 10.97 -5.19 8.85
CA VAL A 123 10.54 -3.92 9.46
C VAL A 123 10.55 -4.00 10.97
N THR A 124 10.83 -2.86 11.62
CA THR A 124 10.72 -2.73 13.07
C THR A 124 9.32 -2.26 13.47
N ASN A 125 8.88 -2.63 14.68
CA ASN A 125 7.58 -2.21 15.24
C ASN A 125 6.35 -2.71 14.46
N VAL A 126 6.43 -3.90 13.90
CA VAL A 126 5.28 -4.56 13.27
C VAL A 126 4.15 -4.75 14.29
N ILE A 127 2.92 -4.55 13.84
CA ILE A 127 1.75 -4.73 14.69
C ILE A 127 1.39 -6.22 14.76
N VAL A 128 1.52 -6.79 15.96
CA VAL A 128 1.30 -8.23 16.22
C VAL A 128 0.06 -8.41 17.10
N ILE A 129 -0.94 -9.12 16.58
CA ILE A 129 -2.17 -9.47 17.27
C ILE A 129 -2.31 -11.00 17.24
N ASN A 130 -2.52 -11.61 18.40
CA ASN A 130 -2.68 -13.07 18.52
C ASN A 130 -1.54 -13.86 17.81
N LYS A 131 -0.29 -13.39 17.94
CA LYS A 131 0.94 -13.98 17.35
C LYS A 131 1.01 -13.92 15.81
N LYS A 132 0.18 -13.13 15.16
CA LYS A 132 0.22 -12.87 13.72
C LYS A 132 0.48 -11.40 13.46
N SER A 133 1.24 -11.09 12.43
CA SER A 133 1.48 -9.72 11.97
C SER A 133 0.37 -9.29 11.03
N TYR A 134 -0.22 -8.12 11.25
CA TYR A 134 -1.34 -7.61 10.46
C TYR A 134 -1.11 -6.21 9.87
N GLY A 135 -0.09 -5.50 10.34
CA GLY A 135 0.19 -4.16 9.86
C GLY A 135 1.69 -3.87 9.82
N LEU A 136 2.10 -3.15 8.79
CA LEU A 136 3.45 -2.61 8.66
C LEU A 136 3.42 -1.11 8.97
N PRO A 137 4.32 -0.59 9.82
CA PRO A 137 4.38 0.84 10.08
C PRO A 137 4.90 1.58 8.85
N ILE A 138 4.16 2.59 8.40
CA ILE A 138 4.57 3.44 7.27
C ILE A 138 5.60 4.47 7.73
N TYR A 139 5.44 5.00 8.94
CA TYR A 139 6.37 5.96 9.55
C TYR A 139 6.38 5.84 11.07
N ALA A 140 7.40 6.39 11.70
CA ALA A 140 7.49 6.51 13.14
C ALA A 140 7.74 7.95 13.53
N THR A 141 6.99 8.45 14.51
CA THR A 141 7.18 9.78 15.08
C THR A 141 7.71 9.69 16.50
N THR A 142 8.53 10.67 16.87
CA THR A 142 9.03 10.79 18.24
C THR A 142 8.60 12.13 18.84
N ASN A 143 7.88 12.06 19.94
CA ASN A 143 7.55 13.24 20.72
C ASN A 143 8.62 13.44 21.81
N GLY A 144 9.10 14.67 21.92
CA GLY A 144 10.12 15.02 22.90
C GLY A 144 9.89 16.40 23.51
N VAL A 145 10.47 16.63 24.67
CA VAL A 145 10.48 17.94 25.32
C VAL A 145 11.81 18.62 25.05
N ILE A 146 11.75 19.79 24.41
CA ILE A 146 12.91 20.64 24.19
C ILE A 146 13.01 21.61 25.36
N TYR A 147 14.19 21.73 25.97
CA TYR A 147 14.42 22.65 27.06
C TYR A 147 15.65 23.53 26.81
N ASN A 148 15.65 24.75 27.38
CA ASN A 148 16.79 25.65 27.31
C ASN A 148 17.80 25.30 28.39
N LYS A 149 18.94 24.74 27.98
CA LYS A 149 20.03 24.31 28.88
C LYS A 149 20.57 25.43 29.77
N ASN A 150 20.64 26.69 29.27
CA ASN A 150 21.16 27.82 30.04
C ASN A 150 20.20 28.23 31.17
N ILE A 151 18.90 28.18 30.92
CA ILE A 151 17.89 28.45 31.97
C ILE A 151 17.98 27.36 33.03
N PHE A 152 18.06 26.10 32.66
CA PHE A 152 18.20 24.99 33.62
C PHE A 152 19.44 25.15 34.49
N LYS A 153 20.59 25.48 33.86
CA LYS A 153 21.83 25.74 34.59
C LYS A 153 21.74 26.94 35.51
N LYS A 154 21.15 28.06 35.04
CA LYS A 154 21.02 29.29 35.82
C LYS A 154 20.22 29.11 37.11
N TYR A 155 19.16 28.26 37.05
CA TYR A 155 18.26 28.03 38.18
C TYR A 155 18.48 26.69 38.88
N ASP A 156 19.60 26.00 38.62
CA ASP A 156 19.92 24.66 39.13
C ASP A 156 18.77 23.64 38.96
N LEU A 157 18.11 23.69 37.80
CA LEU A 157 17.00 22.81 37.52
C LEU A 157 17.50 21.47 36.99
N LYS A 158 16.95 20.38 37.51
CA LYS A 158 17.21 19.02 37.03
C LYS A 158 16.04 18.52 36.19
N TYR A 159 16.34 18.09 34.96
CA TYR A 159 15.30 17.41 34.16
C TYR A 159 15.09 15.99 34.70
N ARG A 160 13.85 15.58 34.79
CA ARG A 160 13.50 14.19 35.13
C ARG A 160 12.90 13.53 33.92
N ILE A 161 13.46 12.40 33.52
CA ILE A 161 13.10 11.65 32.33
C ILE A 161 11.71 10.97 32.46
N LEU A 162 11.12 10.94 33.67
CA LEU A 162 9.85 10.25 33.89
C LEU A 162 8.66 11.19 33.72
N MET A 163 7.83 10.93 32.71
CA MET A 163 6.57 11.63 32.40
C MET A 163 5.66 11.83 33.63
N LYS A 164 5.62 10.88 34.57
CA LYS A 164 4.87 11.00 35.83
C LYS A 164 5.21 12.24 36.67
N ASN A 165 6.38 12.83 36.46
CA ASN A 165 6.83 14.00 37.21
C ASN A 165 6.67 15.31 36.44
N LEU A 166 6.41 15.28 35.13
CA LEU A 166 6.19 16.47 34.31
C LEU A 166 4.87 17.15 34.71
N PHE A 167 3.80 16.39 34.94
CA PHE A 167 2.50 16.90 35.38
C PHE A 167 2.53 17.50 36.80
N ARG A 168 3.49 17.15 37.62
CA ARG A 168 3.66 17.77 38.94
C ARG A 168 4.30 19.16 38.90
N PHE A 169 4.96 19.50 37.79
CA PHE A 169 5.63 20.81 37.62
C PHE A 169 4.69 21.88 37.04
N VAL A 170 3.62 21.49 36.42
CA VAL A 170 2.64 22.39 35.77
C VAL A 170 1.51 22.83 36.73
N ILE A 171 1.41 22.19 37.88
CA ILE A 171 0.36 22.45 38.90
C ILE A 171 0.99 23.01 40.20
N ARG A 172 1.83 24.05 40.10
CA ARG A 172 2.18 24.91 41.24
C ARG A 172 1.92 26.36 40.90
#